data_a12a27fe4c4914bb24823df4879ae5db
#
_entry.id   a12a27fe4c4914bb24823df4879ae5db
#
_cell.length_a   1.000
_cell.length_b   1.000
_cell.length_c   1.000
_cell.angle_alpha   90.00
_cell.angle_beta   90.00
_cell.angle_gamma   90.00
#
_symmetry.space_group_name_H-M   'P 1'
#
loop_
_entity.id
_entity.type
_entity.pdbx_description
1 polymer ?
#
loop_
_entity_poly.entity_id
_entity_poly.type
_entity_poly.pdbx_seq_one_letter_code
_entity_poly.pdbx_strand_id
1 'polypeptide(L)'
;MARAVPPQGAAGPLPTVVVTIHNALEALDACLASLERTLPAGTKVLLADDASSDPRINPMARGWCYRSALDARYVRRELNMGYPANCNAAFAETGDADLVLLDSDTVVTPGWLQALARCAASDPRIATATPWSNNGETCSFPRPGEPNPAPDHPDALAEAAAMTRPAYPELPAAAGFCLYLRRAAITRLGGFDAATFGIGGGEQDDFSLRAAAMGWRNVLCDDAYVVHHGGASFGPLELPAEGGNLGRLLARWPRYHEQVARFLLDDPLRPHRARLQENLEALARSGPQRDLFG
;
A
#
# COMPACT_ATOMS: atom_id res chain seq x y z
N MET A 1 -19.04 35.53 7.97
CA MET A 1 -17.72 35.31 8.64
C MET A 1 -17.19 33.96 8.21
N ALA A 2 -16.25 33.94 7.28
CA ALA A 2 -15.62 32.69 6.82
C ALA A 2 -14.72 32.15 7.95
N ARG A 3 -14.99 30.94 8.44
CA ARG A 3 -14.10 30.24 9.36
C ARG A 3 -12.80 29.91 8.61
N ALA A 4 -11.69 30.43 9.10
CA ALA A 4 -10.38 30.11 8.63
C ALA A 4 -10.17 28.59 8.70
N VAL A 5 -9.75 27.99 7.57
CA VAL A 5 -9.28 26.59 7.50
C VAL A 5 -8.08 26.50 8.43
N PRO A 6 -8.05 25.57 9.42
CA PRO A 6 -6.87 25.39 10.23
C PRO A 6 -5.70 24.97 9.33
N PRO A 7 -4.48 25.41 9.62
CA PRO A 7 -3.31 24.99 8.85
C PRO A 7 -3.21 23.47 8.87
N GLN A 8 -2.96 22.88 7.69
CA GLN A 8 -2.68 21.44 7.56
C GLN A 8 -1.55 21.13 8.56
N GLY A 9 -1.81 20.24 9.51
CA GLY A 9 -0.85 19.85 10.52
C GLY A 9 0.47 19.48 9.86
N ALA A 10 1.58 19.90 10.49
CA ALA A 10 2.92 19.57 10.00
C ALA A 10 2.98 18.06 9.76
N ALA A 11 3.29 17.66 8.54
CA ALA A 11 3.51 16.26 8.20
C ALA A 11 4.60 15.71 9.12
N GLY A 12 4.32 14.62 9.81
CA GLY A 12 5.32 13.88 10.57
C GLY A 12 6.50 13.46 9.66
N PRO A 13 7.58 12.89 10.23
CA PRO A 13 8.66 12.36 9.42
C PRO A 13 8.09 11.33 8.42
N LEU A 14 8.62 11.36 7.18
CA LEU A 14 8.21 10.39 6.16
C LEU A 14 8.61 8.98 6.62
N PRO A 15 7.73 7.98 6.44
CA PRO A 15 8.07 6.59 6.73
C PRO A 15 9.12 6.07 5.75
N THR A 16 9.86 5.05 6.13
CA THR A 16 10.76 4.34 5.22
C THR A 16 9.93 3.50 4.24
N VAL A 17 10.19 3.63 2.95
CA VAL A 17 9.57 2.77 1.93
C VAL A 17 10.34 1.46 1.83
N VAL A 18 9.66 0.34 1.96
CA VAL A 18 10.22 -1.01 1.78
C VAL A 18 9.57 -1.64 0.56
N VAL A 19 10.31 -1.77 -0.52
CA VAL A 19 9.84 -2.49 -1.72
C VAL A 19 10.17 -3.96 -1.56
N THR A 20 9.16 -4.80 -1.52
CA THR A 20 9.31 -6.26 -1.46
C THR A 20 9.48 -6.82 -2.87
N ILE A 21 10.58 -7.52 -3.10
CA ILE A 21 10.98 -7.98 -4.44
C ILE A 21 11.07 -9.51 -4.46
N HIS A 22 10.40 -10.10 -5.46
CA HIS A 22 10.65 -11.49 -5.88
C HIS A 22 10.38 -11.60 -7.37
N ASN A 23 11.45 -11.59 -8.18
CA ASN A 23 11.37 -11.63 -9.65
C ASN A 23 10.60 -10.41 -10.25
N ALA A 24 9.85 -10.62 -11.37
CA ALA A 24 8.99 -9.61 -12.00
C ALA A 24 9.75 -8.33 -12.41
N LEU A 25 10.82 -8.47 -13.20
CA LEU A 25 11.74 -7.39 -13.59
C LEU A 25 11.03 -6.14 -14.14
N GLU A 26 10.13 -6.33 -15.08
CA GLU A 26 9.44 -5.23 -15.76
C GLU A 26 8.53 -4.45 -14.82
N ALA A 27 7.85 -5.15 -13.92
CA ALA A 27 7.02 -4.51 -12.89
C ALA A 27 7.88 -3.74 -11.89
N LEU A 28 8.98 -4.33 -11.44
CA LEU A 28 9.94 -3.68 -10.55
C LEU A 28 10.52 -2.41 -11.18
N ASP A 29 10.89 -2.44 -12.47
CA ASP A 29 11.43 -1.26 -13.17
C ASP A 29 10.41 -0.11 -13.19
N ALA A 30 9.14 -0.40 -13.48
CA ALA A 30 8.06 0.59 -13.45
C ALA A 30 7.82 1.13 -12.02
N CYS A 31 7.87 0.26 -11.01
CA CYS A 31 7.76 0.66 -9.60
C CYS A 31 8.88 1.64 -9.23
N LEU A 32 10.13 1.27 -9.49
CA LEU A 32 11.31 2.09 -9.17
C LEU A 32 11.31 3.43 -9.91
N ALA A 33 10.89 3.44 -11.18
CA ALA A 33 10.72 4.69 -11.95
C ALA A 33 9.66 5.60 -11.33
N SER A 34 8.58 5.03 -10.81
CA SER A 34 7.52 5.79 -10.14
C SER A 34 7.98 6.37 -8.80
N LEU A 35 8.80 5.66 -8.03
CA LEU A 35 9.41 6.15 -6.80
C LEU A 35 10.32 7.33 -7.07
N GLU A 36 11.20 7.23 -8.07
CA GLU A 36 12.13 8.32 -8.43
C GLU A 36 11.37 9.59 -8.85
N ARG A 37 10.24 9.44 -9.53
CA ARG A 37 9.39 10.55 -9.98
C ARG A 37 8.64 11.24 -8.84
N THR A 38 8.27 10.50 -7.80
CA THR A 38 7.26 10.97 -6.82
C THR A 38 7.79 11.25 -5.43
N LEU A 39 8.94 10.68 -5.06
CA LEU A 39 9.50 10.85 -3.72
C LEU A 39 10.46 12.05 -3.65
N PRO A 40 10.45 12.80 -2.54
CA PRO A 40 11.46 13.79 -2.26
C PRO A 40 12.87 13.18 -2.19
N ALA A 41 13.88 13.90 -2.67
CA ALA A 41 15.27 13.49 -2.53
C ALA A 41 15.62 13.17 -1.05
N GLY A 42 16.44 12.15 -0.85
CA GLY A 42 16.84 11.69 0.49
C GLY A 42 15.76 10.88 1.23
N THR A 43 14.60 10.61 0.63
CA THR A 43 13.63 9.66 1.22
C THR A 43 14.27 8.28 1.33
N LYS A 44 14.11 7.63 2.49
CA LYS A 44 14.67 6.30 2.75
C LYS A 44 13.89 5.23 2.00
N VAL A 45 14.60 4.41 1.21
CA VAL A 45 14.04 3.29 0.46
C VAL A 45 14.88 2.04 0.69
N LEU A 46 14.26 0.96 1.12
CA LEU A 46 14.85 -0.36 1.23
C LEU A 46 14.27 -1.27 0.16
N LEU A 47 15.09 -1.76 -0.74
CA LEU A 47 14.75 -2.81 -1.69
C LEU A 47 15.06 -4.16 -1.03
N ALA A 48 14.03 -4.92 -0.63
CA ALA A 48 14.12 -6.18 0.09
C ALA A 48 13.84 -7.36 -0.85
N ASP A 49 14.90 -7.90 -1.45
CA ASP A 49 14.83 -8.98 -2.45
C ASP A 49 14.88 -10.35 -1.78
N ASP A 50 13.79 -11.09 -1.89
CA ASP A 50 13.63 -12.45 -1.37
C ASP A 50 14.23 -13.51 -2.32
N ALA A 51 15.54 -13.39 -2.56
CA ALA A 51 16.33 -14.31 -3.38
C ALA A 51 15.76 -14.52 -4.80
N SER A 52 15.43 -13.44 -5.50
CA SER A 52 14.96 -13.51 -6.89
C SER A 52 15.84 -14.41 -7.74
N SER A 53 15.22 -15.27 -8.54
CA SER A 53 15.94 -16.21 -9.44
C SER A 53 16.32 -15.56 -10.78
N ASP A 54 15.66 -14.48 -11.19
CA ASP A 54 16.02 -13.73 -12.39
C ASP A 54 17.35 -12.99 -12.18
N PRO A 55 18.42 -13.34 -12.91
CA PRO A 55 19.74 -12.76 -12.71
C PRO A 55 19.81 -11.26 -13.04
N ARG A 56 18.81 -10.70 -13.71
CA ARG A 56 18.73 -9.29 -14.09
C ARG A 56 18.32 -8.38 -12.92
N ILE A 57 17.61 -8.91 -11.90
CA ILE A 57 17.12 -8.14 -10.74
C ILE A 57 18.25 -7.51 -9.96
N ASN A 58 19.26 -8.30 -9.57
CA ASN A 58 20.35 -7.82 -8.72
C ASN A 58 21.12 -6.64 -9.35
N PRO A 59 21.64 -6.73 -10.61
CA PRO A 59 22.34 -5.60 -11.21
C PRO A 59 21.43 -4.39 -11.44
N MET A 60 20.16 -4.59 -11.78
CA MET A 60 19.21 -3.50 -11.96
C MET A 60 18.95 -2.76 -10.64
N ALA A 61 18.60 -3.47 -9.57
CA ALA A 61 18.31 -2.89 -8.26
C ALA A 61 19.53 -2.15 -7.67
N ARG A 62 20.73 -2.75 -7.74
CA ARG A 62 21.96 -2.08 -7.31
C ARG A 62 22.27 -0.84 -8.13
N GLY A 63 22.12 -0.94 -9.46
CA GLY A 63 22.35 0.19 -10.36
C GLY A 63 21.38 1.33 -10.12
N TRP A 64 20.12 1.01 -9.81
CA TRP A 64 19.13 2.03 -9.43
C TRP A 64 19.50 2.70 -8.11
N CYS A 65 19.79 1.95 -7.04
CA CYS A 65 20.23 2.54 -5.76
C CYS A 65 21.43 3.47 -5.91
N TYR A 66 22.40 3.10 -6.77
CA TYR A 66 23.60 3.93 -7.00
C TYR A 66 23.30 5.26 -7.68
N ARG A 67 22.31 5.30 -8.58
CA ARG A 67 21.98 6.51 -9.36
C ARG A 67 20.88 7.36 -8.74
N SER A 68 20.12 6.80 -7.82
CA SER A 68 18.94 7.46 -7.23
C SER A 68 19.33 8.66 -6.38
N ALA A 69 18.49 9.70 -6.41
CA ALA A 69 18.55 10.83 -5.48
C ALA A 69 17.96 10.49 -4.09
N LEU A 70 17.39 9.30 -3.95
CA LEU A 70 16.82 8.78 -2.70
C LEU A 70 17.92 8.16 -1.83
N ASP A 71 17.69 8.06 -0.52
CA ASP A 71 18.54 7.28 0.40
C ASP A 71 18.18 5.78 0.25
N ALA A 72 18.61 5.20 -0.87
CA ALA A 72 18.20 3.88 -1.32
C ALA A 72 19.23 2.80 -0.99
N ARG A 73 18.74 1.68 -0.45
CA ARG A 73 19.56 0.51 -0.11
C ARG A 73 18.92 -0.75 -0.67
N TYR A 74 19.73 -1.64 -1.25
CA TYR A 74 19.31 -2.95 -1.73
C TYR A 74 19.87 -4.07 -0.85
N VAL A 75 19.01 -4.95 -0.36
CA VAL A 75 19.35 -6.13 0.42
C VAL A 75 18.72 -7.35 -0.24
N ARG A 76 19.56 -8.31 -0.62
CA ARG A 76 19.12 -9.60 -1.17
C ARG A 76 19.31 -10.70 -0.15
N ARG A 77 18.27 -11.49 0.08
CA ARG A 77 18.32 -12.68 0.93
C ARG A 77 19.15 -13.79 0.25
N GLU A 78 19.77 -14.64 1.03
CA GLU A 78 20.51 -15.79 0.51
C GLU A 78 19.59 -16.88 -0.06
N LEU A 79 18.42 -17.05 0.57
CA LEU A 79 17.37 -18.00 0.19
C LEU A 79 16.01 -17.29 0.19
N ASN A 80 15.07 -17.81 -0.61
CA ASN A 80 13.68 -17.39 -0.53
C ASN A 80 13.11 -17.78 0.84
N MET A 81 12.78 -16.76 1.64
CA MET A 81 12.26 -16.89 2.99
C MET A 81 10.73 -16.88 3.03
N GLY A 82 10.08 -16.49 1.92
CA GLY A 82 8.69 -16.14 1.85
C GLY A 82 8.40 -14.69 2.28
N TYR A 83 7.32 -14.15 1.74
CA TYR A 83 6.95 -12.74 1.93
C TYR A 83 6.94 -12.30 3.41
N PRO A 84 6.26 -13.01 4.35
CA PRO A 84 6.21 -12.56 5.75
C PRO A 84 7.58 -12.51 6.43
N ALA A 85 8.45 -13.48 6.16
CA ALA A 85 9.78 -13.52 6.76
C ALA A 85 10.69 -12.44 6.16
N ASN A 86 10.61 -12.19 4.85
CA ASN A 86 11.32 -11.10 4.18
C ASN A 86 10.87 -9.73 4.73
N CYS A 87 9.56 -9.51 4.93
CA CYS A 87 9.04 -8.31 5.57
C CYS A 87 9.57 -8.14 7.00
N ASN A 88 9.56 -9.20 7.81
CA ASN A 88 10.08 -9.14 9.18
C ASN A 88 11.57 -8.79 9.23
N ALA A 89 12.36 -9.33 8.30
CA ALA A 89 13.76 -8.94 8.18
C ALA A 89 13.92 -7.46 7.80
N ALA A 90 13.10 -6.96 6.87
CA ALA A 90 13.06 -5.55 6.50
C ALA A 90 12.62 -4.65 7.68
N PHE A 91 11.69 -5.10 8.52
CA PHE A 91 11.33 -4.38 9.75
C PHE A 91 12.52 -4.18 10.70
N ALA A 92 13.34 -5.22 10.86
CA ALA A 92 14.55 -5.12 11.68
C ALA A 92 15.60 -4.17 11.06
N GLU A 93 15.66 -4.09 9.75
CA GLU A 93 16.62 -3.28 9.00
C GLU A 93 16.25 -1.79 8.89
N THR A 94 15.00 -1.43 9.19
CA THR A 94 14.48 -0.05 9.12
C THR A 94 14.49 0.70 10.47
N GLY A 95 14.97 0.06 11.54
CA GLY A 95 15.11 0.67 12.87
C GLY A 95 13.77 1.10 13.47
N ASP A 96 13.72 2.29 14.07
CA ASP A 96 12.55 2.79 14.81
C ASP A 96 11.55 3.60 13.95
N ALA A 97 11.82 3.76 12.65
CA ALA A 97 10.93 4.51 11.77
C ALA A 97 9.63 3.74 11.48
N ASP A 98 8.53 4.48 11.32
CA ASP A 98 7.35 3.94 10.63
C ASP A 98 7.74 3.55 9.21
N LEU A 99 7.02 2.63 8.61
CA LEU A 99 7.36 2.16 7.27
C LEU A 99 6.12 1.97 6.38
N VAL A 100 6.37 1.91 5.08
CA VAL A 100 5.39 1.47 4.09
C VAL A 100 5.96 0.26 3.36
N LEU A 101 5.29 -0.88 3.46
CA LEU A 101 5.50 -1.99 2.55
C LEU A 101 4.87 -1.64 1.21
N LEU A 102 5.59 -1.89 0.14
CA LEU A 102 5.16 -1.60 -1.22
C LEU A 102 5.48 -2.82 -2.10
N ASP A 103 4.47 -3.39 -2.71
CA ASP A 103 4.67 -4.48 -3.65
C ASP A 103 5.36 -3.97 -4.93
N SER A 104 6.28 -4.77 -5.48
CA SER A 104 7.09 -4.37 -6.63
C SER A 104 6.32 -4.24 -7.94
N ASP A 105 5.04 -4.60 -7.96
CA ASP A 105 4.12 -4.43 -9.09
C ASP A 105 3.14 -3.26 -8.91
N THR A 106 3.53 -2.28 -8.10
CA THR A 106 2.80 -1.02 -7.93
C THR A 106 3.43 0.12 -8.72
N VAL A 107 2.60 1.09 -9.10
CA VAL A 107 3.04 2.38 -9.64
C VAL A 107 2.48 3.48 -8.73
N VAL A 108 3.37 4.15 -8.01
CA VAL A 108 2.99 5.20 -7.08
C VAL A 108 2.78 6.54 -7.78
N THR A 109 1.93 7.38 -7.20
CA THR A 109 1.48 8.65 -7.76
C THR A 109 1.95 9.83 -6.91
N PRO A 110 1.94 11.09 -7.41
CA PRO A 110 2.39 12.24 -6.65
C PRO A 110 1.69 12.39 -5.29
N GLY A 111 2.46 12.65 -4.24
CA GLY A 111 1.94 12.97 -2.89
C GLY A 111 1.50 11.78 -2.04
N TRP A 112 1.55 10.55 -2.54
CA TRP A 112 1.09 9.35 -1.86
C TRP A 112 1.73 9.12 -0.48
N LEU A 113 3.06 9.24 -0.38
CA LEU A 113 3.79 8.98 0.86
C LEU A 113 3.51 10.05 1.92
N GLN A 114 3.41 11.31 1.49
CA GLN A 114 3.05 12.43 2.36
C GLN A 114 1.61 12.30 2.88
N ALA A 115 0.68 11.80 2.06
CA ALA A 115 -0.70 11.52 2.48
C ALA A 115 -0.74 10.42 3.56
N LEU A 116 -0.04 9.31 3.35
CA LEU A 116 0.08 8.24 4.36
C LEU A 116 0.70 8.75 5.67
N ALA A 117 1.74 9.60 5.59
CA ALA A 117 2.35 10.20 6.78
C ALA A 117 1.36 11.13 7.52
N ARG A 118 0.58 11.95 6.82
CA ARG A 118 -0.48 12.78 7.41
C ARG A 118 -1.58 11.93 8.03
N CYS A 119 -2.02 10.89 7.32
CA CYS A 119 -3.01 9.94 7.82
C CYS A 119 -2.57 9.36 9.16
N ALA A 120 -1.36 8.83 9.21
CA ALA A 120 -0.80 8.26 10.44
C ALA A 120 -0.64 9.28 11.58
N ALA A 121 -0.27 10.53 11.27
CA ALA A 121 -0.13 11.59 12.26
C ALA A 121 -1.47 12.07 12.83
N SER A 122 -2.59 11.83 12.14
CA SER A 122 -3.92 12.29 12.55
C SER A 122 -4.48 11.58 13.78
N ASP A 123 -4.13 10.32 14.00
CA ASP A 123 -4.55 9.53 15.16
C ASP A 123 -3.44 8.52 15.53
N PRO A 124 -2.88 8.59 16.76
CA PRO A 124 -1.85 7.65 17.21
C PRO A 124 -2.31 6.20 17.28
N ARG A 125 -3.62 5.92 17.23
CA ARG A 125 -4.17 4.56 17.19
C ARG A 125 -4.17 3.95 15.81
N ILE A 126 -3.86 4.67 14.73
CA ILE A 126 -3.74 4.08 13.40
C ILE A 126 -2.51 3.16 13.38
N ALA A 127 -2.73 1.85 13.29
CA ALA A 127 -1.69 0.84 13.13
C ALA A 127 -1.29 0.69 11.68
N THR A 128 -2.30 0.66 10.79
CA THR A 128 -2.12 0.47 9.34
C THR A 128 -2.95 1.46 8.56
N ALA A 129 -2.44 1.84 7.38
CA ALA A 129 -3.18 2.63 6.42
C ALA A 129 -2.84 2.17 4.98
N THR A 130 -3.85 2.18 4.13
CA THR A 130 -3.77 1.77 2.72
C THR A 130 -4.43 2.84 1.86
N PRO A 131 -3.85 3.26 0.72
CA PRO A 131 -4.48 4.20 -0.20
C PRO A 131 -5.55 3.55 -1.07
N TRP A 132 -6.31 4.35 -1.82
CA TRP A 132 -7.10 3.85 -2.94
C TRP A 132 -6.23 3.17 -3.98
N SER A 133 -6.79 2.17 -4.67
CA SER A 133 -6.16 1.50 -5.81
C SER A 133 -7.18 1.02 -6.83
N ASN A 134 -6.74 0.72 -8.04
CA ASN A 134 -7.54 -0.06 -8.98
C ASN A 134 -7.71 -1.52 -8.53
N ASN A 135 -6.75 -2.06 -7.81
CA ASN A 135 -6.73 -3.45 -7.36
C ASN A 135 -6.27 -3.50 -5.88
N GLY A 136 -7.18 -3.19 -4.98
CA GLY A 136 -6.93 -3.06 -3.54
C GLY A 136 -8.04 -3.67 -2.68
N GLU A 137 -8.73 -4.69 -3.19
CA GLU A 137 -9.80 -5.38 -2.46
C GLU A 137 -10.89 -4.40 -1.96
N THR A 138 -11.02 -4.24 -0.64
CA THR A 138 -12.00 -3.31 -0.04
C THR A 138 -11.78 -1.85 -0.42
N CYS A 139 -10.54 -1.45 -0.73
CA CYS A 139 -10.19 -0.10 -1.16
C CYS A 139 -10.04 0.04 -2.68
N SER A 140 -10.61 -0.88 -3.46
CA SER A 140 -10.65 -0.76 -4.92
C SER A 140 -11.57 0.37 -5.39
N PHE A 141 -11.11 1.07 -6.45
CA PHE A 141 -11.82 2.14 -7.14
C PHE A 141 -11.75 1.92 -8.66
N PRO A 142 -12.81 2.13 -9.42
CA PRO A 142 -14.14 2.61 -9.00
C PRO A 142 -15.01 1.53 -8.36
N ARG A 143 -14.82 0.24 -8.65
CA ARG A 143 -15.64 -0.86 -8.14
C ARG A 143 -14.96 -1.55 -6.97
N PRO A 144 -15.63 -1.65 -5.79
CA PRO A 144 -15.08 -2.31 -4.62
C PRO A 144 -15.10 -3.82 -4.75
N GLY A 145 -14.17 -4.50 -4.04
CA GLY A 145 -14.16 -5.94 -3.90
C GLY A 145 -13.69 -6.73 -5.12
N GLU A 146 -13.30 -6.04 -6.20
CA GLU A 146 -12.79 -6.67 -7.41
C GLU A 146 -11.62 -5.88 -8.02
N PRO A 147 -10.73 -6.53 -8.79
CA PRO A 147 -9.73 -5.85 -9.58
C PRO A 147 -10.39 -5.00 -10.67
N ASN A 148 -9.95 -3.74 -10.79
CA ASN A 148 -10.29 -2.87 -11.90
C ASN A 148 -9.05 -2.73 -12.79
N PRO A 149 -9.20 -2.40 -14.11
CA PRO A 149 -8.08 -2.11 -14.97
C PRO A 149 -7.22 -0.97 -14.41
N ALA A 150 -5.90 -1.01 -14.68
CA ALA A 150 -5.05 0.12 -14.38
C ALA A 150 -5.54 1.37 -15.14
N PRO A 151 -5.62 2.53 -14.48
CA PRO A 151 -6.11 3.75 -15.14
C PRO A 151 -5.07 4.30 -16.12
N ASP A 152 -5.54 4.86 -17.24
CA ASP A 152 -4.68 5.51 -18.23
C ASP A 152 -3.99 6.77 -17.66
N HIS A 153 -4.62 7.45 -16.70
CA HIS A 153 -4.15 8.70 -16.09
C HIS A 153 -4.13 8.60 -14.56
N PRO A 154 -3.20 7.83 -13.97
CA PRO A 154 -3.15 7.63 -12.52
C PRO A 154 -2.88 8.92 -11.73
N ASP A 155 -2.13 9.86 -12.29
CA ASP A 155 -1.83 11.13 -11.62
C ASP A 155 -3.09 12.00 -11.48
N ALA A 156 -4.07 11.91 -12.40
CA ALA A 156 -5.35 12.59 -12.26
C ALA A 156 -6.19 12.01 -11.10
N LEU A 157 -6.11 10.70 -10.86
CA LEU A 157 -6.73 10.07 -9.69
C LEU A 157 -6.07 10.51 -8.38
N ALA A 158 -4.74 10.65 -8.38
CA ALA A 158 -4.02 11.18 -7.22
C ALA A 158 -4.42 12.63 -6.92
N GLU A 159 -4.53 13.47 -7.96
CA GLU A 159 -4.99 14.86 -7.82
C GLU A 159 -6.43 14.91 -7.29
N ALA A 160 -7.33 14.10 -7.84
CA ALA A 160 -8.71 13.99 -7.38
C ALA A 160 -8.80 13.52 -5.92
N ALA A 161 -7.97 12.55 -5.52
CA ALA A 161 -7.88 12.10 -4.13
C ALA A 161 -7.37 13.21 -3.21
N ALA A 162 -6.33 13.94 -3.62
CA ALA A 162 -5.76 15.04 -2.85
C ALA A 162 -6.71 16.23 -2.66
N MET A 163 -7.73 16.40 -3.52
CA MET A 163 -8.81 17.38 -3.34
C MET A 163 -9.80 17.00 -2.24
N THR A 164 -9.75 15.75 -1.77
CA THR A 164 -10.65 15.27 -0.72
C THR A 164 -10.21 15.82 0.63
N ARG A 165 -11.18 16.29 1.44
CA ARG A 165 -10.92 16.47 2.88
C ARG A 165 -10.87 15.07 3.52
N PRO A 166 -9.72 14.60 4.00
CA PRO A 166 -9.58 13.23 4.43
C PRO A 166 -10.41 12.92 5.68
N ALA A 167 -10.97 11.73 5.71
CA ALA A 167 -11.77 11.20 6.83
C ALA A 167 -11.14 9.97 7.46
N TYR A 168 -10.28 9.26 6.70
CA TYR A 168 -9.58 8.05 7.13
C TYR A 168 -10.55 6.98 7.69
N PRO A 169 -11.54 6.53 6.89
CA PRO A 169 -12.52 5.54 7.32
C PRO A 169 -11.85 4.21 7.66
N GLU A 170 -12.46 3.47 8.59
CA GLU A 170 -11.93 2.18 9.03
C GLU A 170 -12.14 1.09 7.98
N LEU A 171 -11.16 0.18 7.90
CA LEU A 171 -11.17 -1.02 7.08
C LEU A 171 -11.18 -2.26 8.00
N PRO A 172 -11.78 -3.38 7.57
CA PRO A 172 -11.66 -4.66 8.29
C PRO A 172 -10.21 -5.11 8.44
N ALA A 173 -9.45 -4.98 7.36
CA ALA A 173 -8.01 -5.15 7.27
C ALA A 173 -7.47 -4.19 6.21
N ALA A 174 -6.20 -3.81 6.30
CA ALA A 174 -5.54 -3.00 5.30
C ALA A 174 -5.01 -3.89 4.17
N ALA A 175 -5.12 -3.44 2.92
CA ALA A 175 -4.62 -4.18 1.76
C ALA A 175 -3.10 -4.07 1.65
N GLY A 176 -2.45 -5.18 1.26
CA GLY A 176 -1.01 -5.34 1.35
C GLY A 176 -0.19 -4.61 0.30
N PHE A 177 -0.74 -4.34 -0.88
CA PHE A 177 0.00 -3.78 -2.02
C PHE A 177 0.76 -2.48 -1.72
N CYS A 178 0.21 -1.64 -0.82
CA CYS A 178 0.80 -0.42 -0.30
C CYS A 178 0.32 -0.21 1.13
N LEU A 179 1.08 -0.73 2.07
CA LEU A 179 0.67 -0.87 3.47
C LEU A 179 1.57 -0.03 4.38
N TYR A 180 1.05 1.10 4.88
CA TYR A 180 1.68 1.79 6.00
C TYR A 180 1.57 0.94 7.27
N LEU A 181 2.67 0.86 8.01
CA LEU A 181 2.79 0.16 9.29
C LEU A 181 3.43 1.08 10.33
N ARG A 182 2.71 1.32 11.42
CA ARG A 182 3.24 2.07 12.55
C ARG A 182 4.26 1.23 13.33
N ARG A 183 5.44 1.75 13.55
CA ARG A 183 6.50 1.07 14.31
C ARG A 183 6.03 0.64 15.71
N ALA A 184 5.30 1.48 16.42
CA ALA A 184 4.78 1.14 17.72
C ALA A 184 3.82 -0.06 17.69
N ALA A 185 3.05 -0.23 16.60
CA ALA A 185 2.19 -1.40 16.42
C ALA A 185 3.03 -2.66 16.16
N ILE A 186 4.05 -2.58 15.26
CA ILE A 186 4.98 -3.70 15.03
C ILE A 186 5.67 -4.12 16.33
N THR A 187 6.17 -3.17 17.12
CA THR A 187 6.84 -3.44 18.41
C THR A 187 5.89 -4.11 19.40
N ARG A 188 4.63 -3.67 19.42
CA ARG A 188 3.63 -4.17 20.40
C ARG A 188 3.05 -5.53 20.01
N LEU A 189 2.83 -5.78 18.71
CA LEU A 189 2.14 -6.96 18.18
C LEU A 189 3.12 -8.06 17.75
N GLY A 190 4.39 -7.73 17.56
CA GLY A 190 5.32 -8.50 16.76
C GLY A 190 5.13 -8.22 15.26
N GLY A 191 5.98 -8.79 14.42
CA GLY A 191 5.87 -8.71 12.96
C GLY A 191 4.75 -9.59 12.40
N PHE A 192 4.90 -9.96 11.15
CA PHE A 192 4.04 -10.96 10.51
C PHE A 192 4.33 -12.37 11.04
N ASP A 193 3.31 -13.20 11.14
CA ASP A 193 3.46 -14.60 11.58
C ASP A 193 3.97 -15.48 10.44
N ALA A 194 5.29 -15.39 10.17
CA ALA A 194 5.94 -16.18 9.13
C ALA A 194 5.87 -17.69 9.37
N ALA A 195 5.77 -18.13 10.63
CA ALA A 195 5.66 -19.55 10.94
C ALA A 195 4.31 -20.13 10.48
N THR A 196 3.25 -19.34 10.60
CA THR A 196 1.90 -19.75 10.15
C THR A 196 1.73 -19.57 8.64
N PHE A 197 2.17 -18.44 8.08
CA PHE A 197 1.83 -18.04 6.71
C PHE A 197 2.90 -18.37 5.66
N GLY A 198 4.09 -18.82 6.07
CA GLY A 198 5.11 -19.42 5.18
C GLY A 198 5.50 -18.52 4.00
N ILE A 199 5.10 -18.91 2.79
CA ILE A 199 5.41 -18.17 1.56
C ILE A 199 4.63 -16.87 1.39
N GLY A 200 3.51 -16.70 2.11
CA GLY A 200 2.66 -15.51 2.10
C GLY A 200 1.19 -15.78 1.83
N GLY A 201 0.36 -14.76 2.08
CA GLY A 201 -1.09 -14.75 1.94
C GLY A 201 -1.82 -14.89 3.27
N GLY A 202 -2.41 -13.79 3.76
CA GLY A 202 -3.16 -13.70 5.03
C GLY A 202 -2.39 -13.13 6.21
N GLU A 203 -1.06 -12.94 6.12
CA GLU A 203 -0.25 -12.35 7.21
C GLU A 203 -0.55 -10.89 7.47
N GLN A 204 -0.91 -10.13 6.43
CA GLN A 204 -1.30 -8.71 6.56
C GLN A 204 -2.68 -8.58 7.19
N ASP A 205 -3.60 -9.48 6.81
CA ASP A 205 -4.92 -9.58 7.44
C ASP A 205 -4.79 -9.95 8.91
N ASP A 206 -3.99 -10.98 9.21
CA ASP A 206 -3.71 -11.40 10.59
C ASP A 206 -3.13 -10.26 11.42
N PHE A 207 -2.17 -9.51 10.87
CA PHE A 207 -1.59 -8.34 11.56
C PHE A 207 -2.66 -7.27 11.81
N SER A 208 -3.48 -6.95 10.82
CA SER A 208 -4.58 -5.98 10.91
C SER A 208 -5.61 -6.41 11.97
N LEU A 209 -5.96 -7.69 12.02
CA LEU A 209 -6.91 -8.24 12.99
C LEU A 209 -6.34 -8.26 14.41
N ARG A 210 -5.04 -8.61 14.58
CA ARG A 210 -4.35 -8.48 15.88
C ARG A 210 -4.31 -7.03 16.35
N ALA A 211 -4.06 -6.10 15.43
CA ALA A 211 -4.08 -4.67 15.74
C ALA A 211 -5.47 -4.24 16.22
N ALA A 212 -6.53 -4.56 15.48
CA ALA A 212 -7.91 -4.25 15.83
C ALA A 212 -8.32 -4.85 17.18
N ALA A 213 -7.93 -6.10 17.46
CA ALA A 213 -8.20 -6.76 18.75
C ALA A 213 -7.53 -6.06 19.94
N MET A 214 -6.48 -5.27 19.70
CA MET A 214 -5.81 -4.44 20.73
C MET A 214 -6.23 -2.97 20.72
N GLY A 215 -7.28 -2.61 20.00
CA GLY A 215 -7.84 -1.26 19.95
C GLY A 215 -7.12 -0.31 18.99
N TRP A 216 -6.26 -0.82 18.11
CA TRP A 216 -5.70 -0.07 17.00
C TRP A 216 -6.70 0.03 15.84
N ARG A 217 -6.44 0.96 14.95
CA ARG A 217 -7.25 1.22 13.76
C ARG A 217 -6.50 0.82 12.49
N ASN A 218 -7.22 0.20 11.56
CA ASN A 218 -6.81 -0.02 10.19
C ASN A 218 -7.64 0.90 9.32
N VAL A 219 -7.04 1.75 8.49
CA VAL A 219 -7.80 2.81 7.80
C VAL A 219 -7.47 2.91 6.31
N LEU A 220 -8.42 3.43 5.56
CA LEU A 220 -8.19 3.93 4.22
C LEU A 220 -7.58 5.35 4.30
N CYS A 221 -6.46 5.56 3.64
CA CYS A 221 -5.91 6.89 3.35
C CYS A 221 -6.64 7.44 2.12
N ASP A 222 -7.80 8.06 2.33
CA ASP A 222 -8.75 8.42 1.28
C ASP A 222 -8.34 9.65 0.46
N ASP A 223 -7.19 10.26 0.80
CA ASP A 223 -6.53 11.36 0.07
C ASP A 223 -5.30 10.91 -0.74
N ALA A 224 -5.14 9.60 -0.97
CA ALA A 224 -4.06 9.02 -1.77
C ALA A 224 -4.55 7.92 -2.73
N TYR A 225 -3.86 7.77 -3.85
CA TYR A 225 -4.10 6.71 -4.83
C TYR A 225 -2.78 6.07 -5.27
N VAL A 226 -2.74 4.73 -5.40
CA VAL A 226 -1.59 3.97 -5.91
C VAL A 226 -2.09 2.89 -6.86
N VAL A 227 -1.49 2.78 -8.04
CA VAL A 227 -1.83 1.71 -9.00
C VAL A 227 -1.21 0.39 -8.55
N HIS A 228 -1.98 -0.69 -8.64
CA HIS A 228 -1.52 -2.04 -8.37
C HIS A 228 -1.89 -2.96 -9.52
N HIS A 229 -0.90 -3.55 -10.16
CA HIS A 229 -1.13 -4.47 -11.28
C HIS A 229 -1.60 -5.83 -10.80
N GLY A 230 -1.04 -6.32 -9.69
CA GLY A 230 -1.38 -7.58 -9.07
C GLY A 230 -0.85 -8.82 -9.80
N GLY A 231 -0.43 -9.81 -9.02
CA GLY A 231 -0.05 -11.13 -9.54
C GLY A 231 1.32 -11.24 -10.22
N ALA A 232 2.11 -10.17 -10.26
CA ALA A 232 3.41 -10.21 -10.94
C ALA A 232 4.46 -11.05 -10.17
N SER A 233 4.44 -11.01 -8.84
CA SER A 233 5.39 -11.73 -7.98
C SER A 233 4.91 -13.13 -7.62
N PHE A 234 3.61 -13.28 -7.44
CA PHE A 234 2.95 -14.57 -7.26
C PHE A 234 2.27 -14.87 -8.59
N GLY A 235 2.89 -15.66 -9.48
CA GLY A 235 2.18 -16.25 -10.60
C GLY A 235 0.89 -16.92 -10.14
N PRO A 236 0.07 -17.56 -11.00
CA PRO A 236 -1.10 -18.28 -10.56
C PRO A 236 -0.65 -19.38 -9.59
N LEU A 237 -0.47 -18.99 -8.32
CA LEU A 237 -0.34 -19.95 -7.24
C LEU A 237 -1.67 -20.65 -7.19
N GLU A 238 -1.70 -21.88 -7.69
CA GLU A 238 -2.69 -22.87 -7.30
C GLU A 238 -2.56 -23.00 -5.78
N LEU A 239 -3.25 -22.12 -5.06
CA LEU A 239 -3.42 -22.28 -3.62
C LEU A 239 -4.12 -23.63 -3.45
N PRO A 240 -3.57 -24.58 -2.65
CA PRO A 240 -4.26 -25.82 -2.40
C PRO A 240 -5.68 -25.50 -1.87
N ALA A 241 -6.69 -26.04 -2.50
CA ALA A 241 -8.10 -25.72 -2.23
C ALA A 241 -8.55 -26.06 -0.79
N GLU A 242 -7.77 -26.86 -0.06
CA GLU A 242 -8.06 -27.22 1.34
C GLU A 242 -6.77 -27.12 2.18
N GLY A 243 -6.77 -26.24 3.19
CA GLY A 243 -5.67 -26.10 4.14
C GLY A 243 -4.62 -25.05 3.81
N GLY A 244 -4.87 -24.18 2.84
CA GLY A 244 -4.02 -23.03 2.53
C GLY A 244 -4.04 -21.95 3.62
N ASN A 245 -3.31 -20.86 3.41
CA ASN A 245 -3.17 -19.78 4.38
C ASN A 245 -4.50 -19.13 4.76
N LEU A 246 -5.46 -19.07 3.82
CA LEU A 246 -6.83 -18.65 4.13
C LEU A 246 -7.47 -19.53 5.20
N GLY A 247 -7.33 -20.86 5.11
CA GLY A 247 -7.84 -21.78 6.15
C GLY A 247 -7.19 -21.52 7.52
N ARG A 248 -5.88 -21.22 7.57
CA ARG A 248 -5.16 -20.88 8.79
C ARG A 248 -5.63 -19.53 9.38
N LEU A 249 -5.85 -18.55 8.51
CA LEU A 249 -6.40 -17.25 8.89
C LEU A 249 -7.79 -17.41 9.51
N LEU A 250 -8.70 -18.16 8.86
CA LEU A 250 -10.06 -18.38 9.33
C LEU A 250 -10.12 -19.26 10.58
N ALA A 251 -9.18 -20.19 10.77
CA ALA A 251 -9.07 -20.95 12.01
C ALA A 251 -8.76 -20.04 13.20
N ARG A 252 -7.94 -18.98 12.99
CA ARG A 252 -7.62 -17.96 14.02
C ARG A 252 -8.72 -16.90 14.14
N TRP A 253 -9.32 -16.49 13.02
CA TRP A 253 -10.29 -15.41 12.91
C TRP A 253 -11.58 -15.87 12.21
N PRO A 254 -12.42 -16.72 12.85
CA PRO A 254 -13.55 -17.38 12.18
C PRO A 254 -14.58 -16.44 11.57
N ARG A 255 -14.68 -15.20 12.11
CA ARG A 255 -15.65 -14.20 11.63
C ARG A 255 -15.10 -13.26 10.57
N TYR A 256 -13.85 -13.42 10.16
CA TYR A 256 -13.21 -12.46 9.24
C TYR A 256 -13.91 -12.40 7.89
N HIS A 257 -14.23 -13.55 7.27
CA HIS A 257 -14.99 -13.57 6.01
C HIS A 257 -16.35 -12.89 6.12
N GLU A 258 -17.07 -13.11 7.21
CA GLU A 258 -18.35 -12.45 7.47
C GLU A 258 -18.18 -10.93 7.60
N GLN A 259 -17.11 -10.49 8.28
CA GLN A 259 -16.81 -9.06 8.45
C GLN A 259 -16.51 -8.39 7.10
N VAL A 260 -15.67 -9.01 6.25
CA VAL A 260 -15.35 -8.50 4.91
C VAL A 260 -16.59 -8.49 4.02
N ALA A 261 -17.36 -9.59 3.99
CA ALA A 261 -18.58 -9.69 3.20
C ALA A 261 -19.62 -8.62 3.62
N ARG A 262 -19.81 -8.42 4.92
CA ARG A 262 -20.69 -7.37 5.44
C ARG A 262 -20.17 -5.98 5.07
N PHE A 263 -18.87 -5.73 5.21
CA PHE A 263 -18.27 -4.44 4.83
C PHE A 263 -18.51 -4.11 3.36
N LEU A 264 -18.36 -5.09 2.46
CA LEU A 264 -18.62 -4.91 1.03
C LEU A 264 -20.10 -4.70 0.72
N LEU A 265 -21.01 -5.42 1.43
CA LEU A 265 -22.45 -5.28 1.25
C LEU A 265 -22.97 -3.93 1.79
N ASP A 266 -22.53 -3.52 2.97
CA ASP A 266 -22.93 -2.26 3.61
C ASP A 266 -22.27 -1.06 2.93
N ASP A 267 -21.14 -1.29 2.27
CA ASP A 267 -20.36 -0.33 1.49
C ASP A 267 -20.14 1.03 2.18
N PRO A 268 -19.52 1.07 3.36
CA PRO A 268 -19.29 2.32 4.08
C PRO A 268 -18.37 3.28 3.33
N LEU A 269 -17.60 2.78 2.35
CA LEU A 269 -16.72 3.60 1.52
C LEU A 269 -17.43 4.25 0.32
N ARG A 270 -18.69 3.93 0.05
CA ARG A 270 -19.45 4.51 -1.07
C ARG A 270 -19.44 6.04 -1.11
N PRO A 271 -19.66 6.79 -0.01
CA PRO A 271 -19.60 8.26 -0.06
C PRO A 271 -18.18 8.77 -0.36
N HIS A 272 -17.13 8.06 0.07
CA HIS A 272 -15.74 8.42 -0.21
C HIS A 272 -15.38 8.16 -1.69
N ARG A 273 -15.84 7.03 -2.25
CA ARG A 273 -15.70 6.74 -3.70
C ARG A 273 -16.46 7.74 -4.56
N ALA A 274 -17.69 8.08 -4.17
CA ALA A 274 -18.49 9.09 -4.87
C ALA A 274 -17.75 10.44 -4.89
N ARG A 275 -17.17 10.86 -3.77
CA ARG A 275 -16.39 12.09 -3.69
C ARG A 275 -15.15 12.05 -4.58
N LEU A 276 -14.41 10.93 -4.60
CA LEU A 276 -13.25 10.77 -5.50
C LEU A 276 -13.69 10.88 -6.97
N GLN A 277 -14.80 10.24 -7.32
CA GLN A 277 -15.37 10.31 -8.67
C GLN A 277 -15.80 11.74 -9.05
N GLU A 278 -16.49 12.46 -8.15
CA GLU A 278 -16.90 13.85 -8.35
C GLU A 278 -15.69 14.77 -8.58
N ASN A 279 -14.61 14.59 -7.80
CA ASN A 279 -13.38 15.34 -7.95
C ASN A 279 -12.70 15.05 -9.30
N LEU A 280 -12.64 13.76 -9.70
CA LEU A 280 -12.07 13.36 -10.99
C LEU A 280 -12.83 13.99 -12.16
N GLU A 281 -14.17 13.99 -12.10
CA GLU A 281 -15.02 14.63 -13.11
C GLU A 281 -14.86 16.17 -13.12
N ALA A 282 -14.66 16.77 -11.95
CA ALA A 282 -14.39 18.21 -11.86
C ALA A 282 -13.05 18.58 -12.53
N LEU A 283 -12.00 17.78 -12.31
CA LEU A 283 -10.72 17.94 -13.00
C LEU A 283 -10.85 17.79 -14.51
N ALA A 284 -11.60 16.79 -14.98
CA ALA A 284 -11.83 16.58 -16.40
C ALA A 284 -12.58 17.78 -17.06
N ARG A 285 -13.49 18.42 -16.34
CA ARG A 285 -14.21 19.63 -16.81
C ARG A 285 -13.35 20.89 -16.80
N SER A 286 -12.38 20.99 -15.89
CA SER A 286 -11.50 22.17 -15.74
C SER A 286 -10.23 22.10 -16.57
N GLY A 287 -9.92 20.94 -17.16
CA GLY A 287 -8.78 20.76 -18.07
C GLY A 287 -8.93 21.66 -19.31
N PRO A 288 -7.83 22.04 -19.98
CA PRO A 288 -7.91 22.86 -21.18
C PRO A 288 -8.78 22.14 -22.21
N GLN A 289 -9.88 22.78 -22.60
CA GLN A 289 -10.69 22.36 -23.73
C GLN A 289 -9.73 22.24 -24.92
N ARG A 290 -9.38 21.03 -25.33
CA ARG A 290 -8.73 20.85 -26.63
C ARG A 290 -9.74 21.33 -27.63
N ASP A 291 -9.45 22.48 -28.28
CA ASP A 291 -10.24 23.01 -29.38
C ASP A 291 -10.42 21.88 -30.41
N LEU A 292 -11.64 21.35 -30.48
CA LEU A 292 -12.04 20.35 -31.48
C LEU A 292 -12.27 20.99 -32.86
N PHE A 293 -11.88 22.26 -33.03
CA PHE A 293 -12.00 23.04 -34.26
C PHE A 293 -10.68 23.77 -34.56
N GLY A 294 -9.62 23.01 -34.78
CA GLY A 294 -8.36 23.47 -35.30
C GLY A 294 -7.91 22.60 -36.46
#